data_12b11b3738f4237d10cccd82d1dc5cfb
#
_entry.id   12b11b3738f4237d10cccd82d1dc5cfb
#
_cell.length_a   1.000
_cell.length_b   1.000
_cell.length_c   1.000
_cell.angle_alpha   90.00
_cell.angle_beta   90.00
_cell.angle_gamma   90.00
#
_symmetry.space_group_name_H-M   'P 1'
#
loop_
_entity.id
_entity.type
_entity.pdbx_description
1 polymer ?
#
loop_
_entity_poly.entity_id
_entity_poly.type
_entity_poly.pdbx_seq_one_letter_code
_entity_poly.pdbx_strand_id
1 'polypeptide(L)'
;MLDFKPVTLEHKDLIEKYYTQKNRFICDYSPVDIIIWAHNYRTKICEEDGFLFTVAGDGNIEYFMPPISIGDKGDFKGAVEKLIAHAEAKGDKCVIINLDEELREKLETAFPNRFKYDEMRDNGDYIYDAQSLITLKGKKLHGKRNHINKFLKEYDGRWEYEELTENNIHDFFDYQIGWSENDNQFFGELCASSTALRNFKYLGIKGGLIRLDGKIIAITLGSQPFDDMYIIHIEKADYDVPGSYQMINQQFAMRNCQNVKYIDREEDLGIEGLRKSKLSY
;
A
#
# COMPACT_ATOMS: atom_id res chain seq x y z
N MET A 1 25.92 -12.82 -10.61
CA MET A 1 24.70 -12.05 -10.88
C MET A 1 23.58 -12.66 -10.07
N LEU A 2 22.73 -11.83 -9.43
CA LEU A 2 21.55 -12.31 -8.68
C LEU A 2 20.53 -12.95 -9.64
N ASP A 3 19.98 -14.11 -9.26
CA ASP A 3 18.98 -14.85 -10.05
C ASP A 3 17.56 -14.42 -9.64
N PHE A 4 17.11 -13.28 -10.13
CA PHE A 4 15.81 -12.73 -9.82
C PHE A 4 14.66 -13.50 -10.50
N LYS A 5 13.66 -13.90 -9.72
CA LYS A 5 12.44 -14.56 -10.17
C LYS A 5 11.22 -13.67 -9.99
N PRO A 6 10.26 -13.66 -10.95
CA PRO A 6 9.03 -12.90 -10.80
C PRO A 6 8.29 -13.24 -9.51
N VAL A 7 7.78 -12.22 -8.82
CA VAL A 7 6.95 -12.43 -7.62
C VAL A 7 5.62 -13.08 -8.02
N THR A 8 5.24 -14.09 -7.26
CA THR A 8 3.95 -14.80 -7.35
C THR A 8 3.33 -14.94 -5.97
N LEU A 9 2.11 -15.41 -5.89
CA LEU A 9 1.42 -15.72 -4.62
C LEU A 9 2.21 -16.69 -3.72
N GLU A 10 2.93 -17.62 -4.29
CA GLU A 10 3.73 -18.61 -3.55
C GLU A 10 4.87 -18.00 -2.76
N HIS A 11 5.27 -16.77 -3.09
CA HIS A 11 6.33 -16.06 -2.39
C HIS A 11 5.84 -15.31 -1.13
N LYS A 12 4.53 -15.37 -0.80
CA LYS A 12 3.97 -14.66 0.35
C LYS A 12 4.75 -14.93 1.65
N ASP A 13 4.90 -16.20 2.01
CA ASP A 13 5.56 -16.59 3.25
C ASP A 13 7.04 -16.20 3.27
N LEU A 14 7.71 -16.25 2.11
CA LEU A 14 9.09 -15.80 1.96
C LEU A 14 9.20 -14.28 2.20
N ILE A 15 8.36 -13.49 1.57
CA ILE A 15 8.35 -12.02 1.71
C ILE A 15 7.99 -11.65 3.16
N GLU A 16 6.96 -12.27 3.74
CA GLU A 16 6.58 -12.09 5.14
C GLU A 16 7.76 -12.33 6.08
N LYS A 17 8.44 -13.45 5.93
CA LYS A 17 9.62 -13.84 6.75
C LYS A 17 10.69 -12.74 6.82
N TYR A 18 10.90 -12.00 5.75
CA TYR A 18 11.93 -10.96 5.68
C TYR A 18 11.40 -9.56 6.01
N TYR A 19 10.23 -9.18 5.53
CA TYR A 19 9.80 -7.79 5.54
C TYR A 19 8.93 -7.42 6.73
N THR A 20 8.24 -8.39 7.36
CA THR A 20 7.36 -8.06 8.49
C THR A 20 8.05 -8.07 9.86
N GLN A 21 9.36 -8.33 9.93
CA GLN A 21 10.10 -8.31 11.18
C GLN A 21 10.12 -6.93 11.86
N LYS A 22 9.96 -5.87 11.07
CA LYS A 22 9.95 -4.49 11.54
C LYS A 22 9.04 -3.66 10.65
N ASN A 23 8.12 -2.92 11.27
CA ASN A 23 7.36 -1.90 10.56
C ASN A 23 8.28 -0.72 10.20
N ARG A 24 8.47 -0.49 8.91
CA ARG A 24 9.30 0.60 8.37
C ARG A 24 8.48 1.81 7.99
N PHE A 25 7.16 1.76 8.17
CA PHE A 25 6.24 2.83 7.77
C PHE A 25 6.33 3.18 6.27
N ILE A 26 6.54 2.17 5.44
CA ILE A 26 6.56 2.23 3.97
C ILE A 26 5.73 1.05 3.47
N CYS A 27 4.67 1.32 2.70
CA CYS A 27 3.73 0.30 2.22
C CYS A 27 4.39 -0.78 1.37
N ASP A 28 5.42 -0.43 0.61
CA ASP A 28 6.20 -1.36 -0.22
C ASP A 28 6.91 -2.50 0.57
N TYR A 29 6.97 -2.43 1.90
CA TYR A 29 7.43 -3.55 2.72
C TYR A 29 6.28 -4.49 3.13
N SER A 30 5.05 -4.22 2.70
CA SER A 30 3.93 -5.13 2.88
C SER A 30 4.01 -6.29 1.90
N PRO A 31 3.95 -7.55 2.36
CA PRO A 31 3.88 -8.72 1.47
C PRO A 31 2.67 -8.67 0.54
N VAL A 32 1.55 -8.14 1.04
CA VAL A 32 0.32 -7.98 0.23
C VAL A 32 0.55 -6.98 -0.89
N ASP A 33 1.13 -5.83 -0.57
CA ASP A 33 1.39 -4.77 -1.54
C ASP A 33 2.33 -5.25 -2.65
N ILE A 34 3.48 -5.83 -2.28
CA ILE A 34 4.43 -6.41 -3.21
C ILE A 34 3.75 -7.42 -4.16
N ILE A 35 2.84 -8.26 -3.67
CA ILE A 35 2.19 -9.31 -4.47
C ILE A 35 1.13 -8.72 -5.39
N ILE A 36 0.24 -7.85 -4.88
CA ILE A 36 -0.86 -7.33 -5.70
C ILE A 36 -0.36 -6.41 -6.82
N TRP A 37 0.74 -5.68 -6.58
CA TRP A 37 1.36 -4.80 -7.55
C TRP A 37 2.47 -5.46 -8.40
N ALA A 38 2.83 -6.73 -8.12
CA ALA A 38 3.96 -7.41 -8.77
C ALA A 38 3.91 -7.38 -10.30
N HIS A 39 2.71 -7.52 -10.88
CA HIS A 39 2.54 -7.48 -12.34
C HIS A 39 2.85 -6.09 -12.92
N ASN A 40 2.39 -5.05 -12.26
CA ASN A 40 2.52 -3.67 -12.71
C ASN A 40 3.96 -3.20 -12.71
N TYR A 41 4.65 -3.46 -11.60
CA TYR A 41 6.04 -3.06 -11.39
C TYR A 41 7.05 -4.12 -11.80
N ARG A 42 6.59 -5.23 -12.43
CA ARG A 42 7.44 -6.36 -12.83
C ARG A 42 8.36 -6.80 -11.69
N THR A 43 7.82 -6.82 -10.47
CA THR A 43 8.58 -7.09 -9.26
C THR A 43 9.15 -8.50 -9.27
N LYS A 44 10.43 -8.61 -8.94
CA LYS A 44 11.15 -9.87 -8.84
C LYS A 44 11.92 -9.93 -7.53
N ILE A 45 12.15 -11.14 -7.05
CA ILE A 45 12.90 -11.38 -5.82
C ILE A 45 14.00 -12.44 -6.05
N CYS A 46 15.02 -12.37 -5.19
CA CYS A 46 16.08 -13.36 -5.08
C CYS A 46 16.45 -13.54 -3.61
N GLU A 47 16.43 -14.77 -3.09
CA GLU A 47 16.96 -15.07 -1.76
C GLU A 47 18.38 -15.64 -1.94
N GLU A 48 19.39 -14.95 -1.41
CA GLU A 48 20.78 -15.36 -1.50
C GLU A 48 21.57 -14.90 -0.27
N ASP A 49 22.44 -15.74 0.26
CA ASP A 49 23.32 -15.48 1.42
C ASP A 49 22.58 -14.91 2.65
N GLY A 50 21.34 -15.34 2.88
CA GLY A 50 20.51 -14.90 4.00
C GLY A 50 19.87 -13.53 3.85
N PHE A 51 19.90 -12.95 2.64
CA PHE A 51 19.22 -11.72 2.28
C PHE A 51 18.10 -11.98 1.27
N LEU A 52 17.02 -11.23 1.40
CA LEU A 52 16.03 -11.06 0.35
C LEU A 52 16.38 -9.80 -0.45
N PHE A 53 16.56 -9.97 -1.73
CA PHE A 53 16.74 -8.93 -2.72
C PHE A 53 15.44 -8.74 -3.48
N THR A 54 14.99 -7.51 -3.63
CA THR A 54 13.80 -7.17 -4.41
C THR A 54 14.15 -6.12 -5.45
N VAL A 55 13.67 -6.32 -6.66
CA VAL A 55 13.78 -5.38 -7.77
C VAL A 55 12.42 -5.16 -8.42
N ALA A 56 12.12 -3.93 -8.74
CA ALA A 56 10.93 -3.50 -9.47
C ALA A 56 11.33 -2.58 -10.63
N GLY A 57 10.44 -2.32 -11.57
CA GLY A 57 10.70 -1.38 -12.65
C GLY A 57 9.66 -1.42 -13.76
N ASP A 58 9.79 -0.53 -14.71
CA ASP A 58 8.91 -0.43 -15.89
C ASP A 58 9.39 -1.28 -17.09
N GLY A 59 10.54 -1.94 -16.92
CA GLY A 59 11.21 -2.75 -17.94
C GLY A 59 12.34 -2.00 -18.66
N ASN A 60 12.51 -0.69 -18.44
CA ASN A 60 13.64 0.11 -18.95
C ASN A 60 14.65 0.37 -17.84
N ILE A 61 14.16 0.66 -16.62
CA ILE A 61 14.98 0.94 -15.44
C ILE A 61 14.58 -0.04 -14.34
N GLU A 62 15.59 -0.60 -13.67
CA GLU A 62 15.40 -1.40 -12.47
C GLU A 62 15.69 -0.57 -11.22
N TYR A 63 14.75 -0.63 -10.27
CA TYR A 63 14.84 -0.02 -8.95
C TYR A 63 14.94 -1.12 -7.92
N PHE A 64 15.95 -1.06 -7.06
CA PHE A 64 16.19 -2.07 -6.04
C PHE A 64 15.68 -1.60 -4.69
N MET A 65 15.05 -2.49 -3.94
CA MET A 65 14.90 -2.26 -2.51
C MET A 65 16.21 -2.61 -1.78
N PRO A 66 16.48 -2.02 -0.61
CA PRO A 66 17.62 -2.44 0.22
C PRO A 66 17.55 -3.94 0.50
N PRO A 67 18.69 -4.66 0.47
CA PRO A 67 18.68 -6.07 0.83
C PRO A 67 18.35 -6.23 2.32
N ILE A 68 17.34 -7.04 2.62
CA ILE A 68 16.86 -7.29 4.00
C ILE A 68 17.26 -8.68 4.45
N SER A 69 17.83 -8.78 5.65
CA SER A 69 18.17 -10.05 6.30
C SER A 69 17.34 -10.27 7.56
N ILE A 70 17.20 -11.54 7.97
CA ILE A 70 16.46 -11.88 9.18
C ILE A 70 17.25 -11.47 10.43
N GLY A 71 16.60 -10.64 11.27
CA GLY A 71 17.21 -10.13 12.50
C GLY A 71 18.42 -9.23 12.26
N ASP A 72 18.48 -8.59 11.12
CA ASP A 72 19.54 -7.65 10.69
C ASP A 72 20.95 -8.27 10.71
N LYS A 73 21.04 -9.56 10.37
CA LYS A 73 22.29 -10.34 10.38
C LYS A 73 22.89 -10.45 8.99
N GLY A 74 24.20 -10.71 8.95
CA GLY A 74 24.92 -10.94 7.70
C GLY A 74 25.71 -9.74 7.20
N ASP A 75 26.36 -9.91 6.06
CA ASP A 75 27.18 -8.87 5.44
C ASP A 75 26.31 -7.95 4.54
N PHE A 76 25.70 -6.93 5.14
CA PHE A 76 24.90 -5.95 4.41
C PHE A 76 25.70 -5.24 3.31
N LYS A 77 26.99 -4.94 3.59
CA LYS A 77 27.85 -4.30 2.59
C LYS A 77 28.03 -5.18 1.37
N GLY A 78 28.40 -6.45 1.58
CA GLY A 78 28.54 -7.42 0.49
C GLY A 78 27.22 -7.66 -0.25
N ALA A 79 26.07 -7.62 0.43
CA ALA A 79 24.77 -7.72 -0.20
C ALA A 79 24.48 -6.52 -1.12
N VAL A 80 24.78 -5.30 -0.69
CA VAL A 80 24.65 -4.10 -1.54
C VAL A 80 25.65 -4.14 -2.69
N GLU A 81 26.88 -4.62 -2.49
CA GLU A 81 27.86 -4.80 -3.57
C GLU A 81 27.35 -5.75 -4.67
N LYS A 82 26.58 -6.79 -4.29
CA LYS A 82 25.92 -7.67 -5.27
C LYS A 82 24.86 -6.95 -6.09
N LEU A 83 24.06 -6.03 -5.48
CA LEU A 83 23.10 -5.19 -6.24
C LEU A 83 23.85 -4.29 -7.22
N ILE A 84 24.90 -3.63 -6.79
CA ILE A 84 25.72 -2.75 -7.64
C ILE A 84 26.28 -3.55 -8.82
N ALA A 85 26.91 -4.69 -8.55
CA ALA A 85 27.48 -5.56 -9.60
C ALA A 85 26.40 -6.09 -10.56
N HIS A 86 25.18 -6.35 -10.05
CA HIS A 86 24.06 -6.78 -10.89
C HIS A 86 23.61 -5.69 -11.86
N ALA A 87 23.46 -4.44 -11.38
CA ALA A 87 23.12 -3.29 -12.22
C ALA A 87 24.21 -2.98 -13.24
N GLU A 88 25.48 -2.92 -12.81
CA GLU A 88 26.64 -2.66 -13.68
C GLU A 88 26.78 -3.70 -14.81
N ALA A 89 26.50 -4.99 -14.50
CA ALA A 89 26.53 -6.05 -15.52
C ALA A 89 25.48 -5.88 -16.63
N LYS A 90 24.42 -5.10 -16.35
CA LYS A 90 23.39 -4.71 -17.33
C LYS A 90 23.69 -3.38 -18.02
N GLY A 91 24.73 -2.68 -17.60
CA GLY A 91 25.06 -1.35 -18.08
C GLY A 91 24.28 -0.22 -17.40
N ASP A 92 23.61 -0.52 -16.28
CA ASP A 92 22.73 0.39 -15.56
C ASP A 92 23.38 0.93 -14.28
N LYS A 93 22.79 2.01 -13.74
CA LYS A 93 23.10 2.51 -12.40
C LYS A 93 22.29 1.73 -11.36
N CYS A 94 22.91 1.42 -10.23
CA CYS A 94 22.20 0.88 -9.09
C CYS A 94 21.39 2.00 -8.42
N VAL A 95 20.05 1.96 -8.56
CA VAL A 95 19.12 2.89 -7.94
C VAL A 95 18.39 2.14 -6.81
N ILE A 96 18.63 2.55 -5.57
CA ILE A 96 18.00 1.95 -4.38
C ILE A 96 16.89 2.89 -3.92
N ILE A 97 15.68 2.35 -3.77
CA ILE A 97 14.47 3.07 -3.35
C ILE A 97 13.96 2.57 -2.00
N ASN A 98 12.95 3.24 -1.45
CA ASN A 98 12.24 2.84 -0.22
C ASN A 98 13.18 2.71 0.99
N LEU A 99 14.08 3.69 1.13
CA LEU A 99 14.98 3.81 2.27
C LEU A 99 14.29 4.57 3.41
N ASP A 100 14.08 3.89 4.54
CA ASP A 100 13.86 4.58 5.81
C ASP A 100 15.17 5.19 6.33
N GLU A 101 15.09 6.00 7.38
CA GLU A 101 16.27 6.66 7.96
C GLU A 101 17.34 5.67 8.42
N GLU A 102 16.92 4.54 9.01
CA GLU A 102 17.84 3.50 9.50
C GLU A 102 18.60 2.82 8.35
N LEU A 103 17.90 2.45 7.29
CA LEU A 103 18.52 1.84 6.11
C LEU A 103 19.42 2.84 5.37
N ARG A 104 19.03 4.11 5.33
CA ARG A 104 19.85 5.19 4.78
C ARG A 104 21.17 5.34 5.57
N GLU A 105 21.09 5.38 6.91
CA GLU A 105 22.29 5.47 7.76
C GLU A 105 23.18 4.23 7.64
N LYS A 106 22.57 3.05 7.56
CA LYS A 106 23.29 1.80 7.36
C LYS A 106 24.00 1.77 6.01
N LEU A 107 23.34 2.24 4.94
CA LEU A 107 23.93 2.35 3.61
C LEU A 107 25.09 3.35 3.59
N GLU A 108 24.92 4.54 4.19
CA GLU A 108 25.96 5.56 4.28
C GLU A 108 27.18 5.09 5.10
N THR A 109 26.94 4.33 6.17
CA THR A 109 28.00 3.73 6.97
C THR A 109 28.81 2.70 6.18
N ALA A 110 28.11 1.86 5.38
CA ALA A 110 28.76 0.84 4.56
C ALA A 110 29.51 1.43 3.37
N PHE A 111 29.04 2.57 2.83
CA PHE A 111 29.55 3.22 1.62
C PHE A 111 29.63 4.75 1.76
N PRO A 112 30.54 5.27 2.59
CA PRO A 112 30.61 6.71 2.87
C PRO A 112 30.77 7.54 1.59
N ASN A 113 29.85 8.51 1.39
CA ASN A 113 29.82 9.45 0.26
C ASN A 113 29.74 8.79 -1.14
N ARG A 114 29.31 7.53 -1.24
CA ARG A 114 29.20 6.83 -2.52
C ARG A 114 27.84 7.03 -3.19
N PHE A 115 26.78 7.20 -2.39
CA PHE A 115 25.42 7.37 -2.87
C PHE A 115 24.99 8.84 -2.78
N LYS A 116 24.18 9.26 -3.75
CA LYS A 116 23.41 10.49 -3.67
C LYS A 116 22.00 10.15 -3.24
N TYR A 117 21.46 10.90 -2.29
CA TYR A 117 20.11 10.69 -1.77
C TYR A 117 19.18 11.78 -2.28
N ASP A 118 18.05 11.39 -2.81
CA ASP A 118 17.00 12.30 -3.25
C ASP A 118 15.68 11.93 -2.50
N GLU A 119 15.04 12.92 -1.90
CA GLU A 119 13.74 12.73 -1.24
C GLU A 119 12.62 12.79 -2.27
N MET A 120 11.82 11.73 -2.34
CA MET A 120 10.69 11.59 -3.26
C MET A 120 9.39 11.87 -2.53
N ARG A 121 9.03 13.17 -2.36
CA ARG A 121 7.83 13.59 -1.62
C ARG A 121 6.54 12.95 -2.13
N ASP A 122 6.44 12.68 -3.43
CA ASP A 122 5.25 12.14 -4.08
C ASP A 122 5.00 10.67 -3.74
N ASN A 123 6.07 9.97 -3.32
CA ASN A 123 6.07 8.56 -2.92
C ASN A 123 6.09 8.39 -1.38
N GLY A 124 5.80 9.43 -0.64
CA GLY A 124 5.76 9.36 0.83
C GLY A 124 4.38 8.93 1.33
N ASP A 125 4.37 7.90 2.18
CA ASP A 125 3.15 7.37 2.79
C ASP A 125 2.47 8.32 3.76
N TYR A 126 1.15 8.23 3.82
CA TYR A 126 0.32 8.97 4.75
C TYR A 126 -0.12 8.09 5.93
N ILE A 127 0.63 8.21 7.02
CA ILE A 127 0.40 7.45 8.25
C ILE A 127 -0.45 8.26 9.23
N TYR A 128 -1.53 7.67 9.71
CA TYR A 128 -2.45 8.29 10.66
C TYR A 128 -2.54 7.48 11.95
N ASP A 129 -2.79 8.16 13.06
CA ASP A 129 -3.25 7.50 14.27
C ASP A 129 -4.61 6.83 14.03
N ALA A 130 -4.72 5.53 14.30
CA ALA A 130 -5.92 4.75 14.00
C ALA A 130 -7.14 5.28 14.75
N GLN A 131 -6.98 5.66 16.02
CA GLN A 131 -8.08 6.21 16.81
C GLN A 131 -8.57 7.56 16.29
N SER A 132 -7.68 8.33 15.68
CA SER A 132 -8.04 9.58 15.02
C SER A 132 -8.98 9.35 13.83
N LEU A 133 -8.71 8.35 12.98
CA LEU A 133 -9.58 8.00 11.84
C LEU A 133 -10.87 7.32 12.29
N ILE A 134 -10.81 6.45 13.29
CA ILE A 134 -11.99 5.75 13.85
C ILE A 134 -12.97 6.76 14.46
N THR A 135 -12.48 7.67 15.30
CA THR A 135 -13.36 8.56 16.09
C THR A 135 -13.59 9.90 15.44
N LEU A 136 -12.70 10.33 14.56
CA LEU A 136 -12.61 11.67 13.98
C LEU A 136 -12.67 12.79 15.03
N LYS A 137 -12.18 12.55 16.26
CA LYS A 137 -12.16 13.53 17.36
C LYS A 137 -11.21 14.69 17.07
N GLY A 138 -11.49 15.81 17.72
CA GLY A 138 -10.64 16.99 17.67
C GLY A 138 -11.08 18.03 16.63
N LYS A 139 -10.45 19.23 16.72
CA LYS A 139 -10.80 20.39 15.89
C LYS A 139 -10.38 20.18 14.42
N LYS A 140 -9.23 19.55 14.18
CA LYS A 140 -8.70 19.28 12.84
C LYS A 140 -9.70 18.47 12.00
N LEU A 141 -10.34 17.46 12.58
CA LEU A 141 -11.24 16.53 11.91
C LEU A 141 -12.73 16.93 11.95
N HIS A 142 -13.05 18.13 12.45
CA HIS A 142 -14.43 18.64 12.52
C HIS A 142 -15.12 18.65 11.15
N GLY A 143 -14.40 19.05 10.08
CA GLY A 143 -14.93 19.01 8.72
C GLY A 143 -15.32 17.61 8.27
N LYS A 144 -14.50 16.60 8.59
CA LYS A 144 -14.78 15.19 8.26
C LYS A 144 -16.02 14.68 8.97
N ARG A 145 -16.17 14.99 10.29
CA ARG A 145 -17.39 14.66 11.03
C ARG A 145 -18.63 15.34 10.45
N ASN A 146 -18.52 16.58 10.00
CA ASN A 146 -19.65 17.29 9.39
C ASN A 146 -20.10 16.61 8.09
N HIS A 147 -19.18 16.13 7.26
CA HIS A 147 -19.52 15.36 6.07
C HIS A 147 -20.28 14.08 6.42
N ILE A 148 -19.78 13.33 7.41
CA ILE A 148 -20.45 12.11 7.89
C ILE A 148 -21.82 12.41 8.48
N ASN A 149 -21.94 13.41 9.35
CA ASN A 149 -23.21 13.77 9.96
C ASN A 149 -24.26 14.21 8.91
N LYS A 150 -23.80 14.94 7.86
CA LYS A 150 -24.66 15.30 6.75
C LYS A 150 -25.11 14.07 5.98
N PHE A 151 -24.19 13.16 5.64
CA PHE A 151 -24.50 11.90 4.96
C PHE A 151 -25.53 11.08 5.77
N LEU A 152 -25.28 10.86 7.04
CA LEU A 152 -26.17 10.09 7.93
C LEU A 152 -27.57 10.71 8.02
N LYS A 153 -27.68 12.05 8.04
CA LYS A 153 -28.96 12.75 8.08
C LYS A 153 -29.71 12.66 6.75
N GLU A 154 -29.00 12.81 5.63
CA GLU A 154 -29.58 12.87 4.28
C GLU A 154 -30.06 11.49 3.80
N TYR A 155 -29.30 10.45 4.19
CA TYR A 155 -29.52 9.08 3.72
C TYR A 155 -29.94 8.12 4.85
N ASP A 156 -30.57 8.64 5.90
CA ASP A 156 -31.03 7.83 7.04
C ASP A 156 -31.93 6.67 6.59
N GLY A 157 -31.58 5.45 7.05
CA GLY A 157 -32.30 4.21 6.69
C GLY A 157 -32.14 3.76 5.22
N ARG A 158 -31.33 4.45 4.41
CA ARG A 158 -31.14 4.15 2.98
C ARG A 158 -29.76 3.60 2.63
N TRP A 159 -28.80 3.65 3.53
CA TRP A 159 -27.44 3.16 3.32
C TRP A 159 -27.13 1.95 4.20
N GLU A 160 -26.24 1.12 3.73
CA GLU A 160 -25.71 -0.02 4.47
C GLU A 160 -24.21 -0.22 4.21
N TYR A 161 -23.51 -0.79 5.18
CA TYR A 161 -22.12 -1.21 5.03
C TYR A 161 -22.08 -2.74 4.94
N GLU A 162 -21.43 -3.25 3.92
CA GLU A 162 -21.18 -4.67 3.75
C GLU A 162 -19.69 -4.97 3.87
N GLU A 163 -19.36 -6.07 4.53
CA GLU A 163 -18.01 -6.62 4.45
C GLU A 163 -17.81 -7.33 3.11
N LEU A 164 -16.59 -7.29 2.57
CA LEU A 164 -16.24 -8.05 1.37
C LEU A 164 -16.33 -9.55 1.66
N THR A 165 -17.05 -10.25 0.82
CA THR A 165 -17.25 -11.70 0.85
C THR A 165 -17.18 -12.28 -0.55
N GLU A 166 -17.15 -13.62 -0.68
CA GLU A 166 -17.24 -14.26 -1.99
C GLU A 166 -18.52 -13.94 -2.76
N ASN A 167 -19.59 -13.54 -2.05
CA ASN A 167 -20.89 -13.26 -2.67
C ASN A 167 -20.97 -11.88 -3.32
N ASN A 168 -20.16 -10.89 -2.85
CA ASN A 168 -20.20 -9.52 -3.35
C ASN A 168 -18.89 -9.06 -4.04
N ILE A 169 -17.95 -9.99 -4.24
CA ILE A 169 -16.66 -9.70 -4.88
C ILE A 169 -16.81 -9.21 -6.33
N HIS A 170 -17.80 -9.72 -7.05
CA HIS A 170 -18.10 -9.28 -8.43
C HIS A 170 -18.63 -7.84 -8.43
N ASP A 171 -19.58 -7.54 -7.55
CA ASP A 171 -20.13 -6.18 -7.42
C ASP A 171 -19.04 -5.17 -7.08
N PHE A 172 -18.09 -5.56 -6.20
CA PHE A 172 -16.94 -4.72 -5.86
C PHE A 172 -16.10 -4.40 -7.11
N PHE A 173 -15.77 -5.43 -7.89
CA PHE A 173 -14.91 -5.27 -9.06
C PHE A 173 -15.61 -4.49 -10.18
N ASP A 174 -16.91 -4.75 -10.41
CA ASP A 174 -17.71 -4.02 -11.38
C ASP A 174 -17.82 -2.52 -11.03
N TYR A 175 -18.00 -2.18 -9.74
CA TYR A 175 -17.96 -0.80 -9.30
C TYR A 175 -16.61 -0.14 -9.60
N GLN A 176 -15.50 -0.84 -9.34
CA GLN A 176 -14.17 -0.30 -9.60
C GLN A 176 -13.89 -0.11 -11.10
N ILE A 177 -14.36 -1.02 -11.95
CA ILE A 177 -14.28 -0.87 -13.41
C ILE A 177 -15.00 0.42 -13.83
N GLY A 178 -16.28 0.58 -13.44
CA GLY A 178 -17.07 1.77 -13.77
C GLY A 178 -16.45 3.07 -13.25
N TRP A 179 -15.79 3.03 -12.09
CA TRP A 179 -15.05 4.16 -11.56
C TRP A 179 -13.82 4.51 -12.41
N SER A 180 -13.07 3.50 -12.88
CA SER A 180 -11.84 3.66 -13.66
C SER A 180 -12.06 4.04 -15.13
N GLU A 181 -13.24 3.77 -15.71
CA GLU A 181 -13.57 4.20 -17.08
C GLU A 181 -13.48 5.72 -17.27
N ASN A 182 -13.59 6.47 -16.19
CA ASN A 182 -13.45 7.92 -16.18
C ASN A 182 -12.01 8.40 -16.05
N ASP A 183 -11.03 7.50 -15.85
CA ASP A 183 -9.64 7.89 -15.64
C ASP A 183 -8.65 6.80 -16.09
N ASN A 184 -7.99 7.02 -17.24
CA ASN A 184 -7.03 6.10 -17.85
C ASN A 184 -5.77 5.81 -17.00
N GLN A 185 -5.56 6.53 -15.90
CA GLN A 185 -4.39 6.34 -15.03
C GLN A 185 -4.49 5.10 -14.13
N PHE A 186 -5.68 4.50 -13.99
CA PHE A 186 -5.96 3.43 -13.03
C PHE A 186 -5.96 2.00 -13.58
N PHE A 187 -5.49 1.76 -14.82
CA PHE A 187 -5.43 0.39 -15.34
C PHE A 187 -4.55 -0.53 -14.47
N GLY A 188 -3.43 -0.02 -13.96
CA GLY A 188 -2.57 -0.74 -13.04
C GLY A 188 -3.29 -1.14 -11.75
N GLU A 189 -4.08 -0.24 -11.19
CA GLU A 189 -4.87 -0.50 -9.98
C GLU A 189 -5.93 -1.59 -10.21
N LEU A 190 -6.54 -1.68 -11.40
CA LEU A 190 -7.46 -2.77 -11.71
C LEU A 190 -6.78 -4.14 -11.70
N CYS A 191 -5.54 -4.22 -12.19
CA CYS A 191 -4.76 -5.46 -12.15
C CYS A 191 -4.44 -5.84 -10.69
N ALA A 192 -4.02 -4.89 -9.87
CA ALA A 192 -3.74 -5.10 -8.45
C ALA A 192 -5.01 -5.55 -7.71
N SER A 193 -6.13 -4.86 -7.93
CA SER A 193 -7.43 -5.21 -7.35
C SER A 193 -7.89 -6.60 -7.77
N SER A 194 -7.75 -6.97 -9.04
CA SER A 194 -8.10 -8.31 -9.51
C SER A 194 -7.30 -9.38 -8.78
N THR A 195 -5.99 -9.14 -8.56
CA THR A 195 -5.13 -10.05 -7.80
C THR A 195 -5.56 -10.13 -6.34
N ALA A 196 -5.82 -8.97 -5.72
CA ALA A 196 -6.29 -8.87 -4.34
C ALA A 196 -7.61 -9.62 -4.12
N LEU A 197 -8.61 -9.33 -4.96
CA LEU A 197 -9.96 -9.88 -4.82
C LEU A 197 -10.01 -11.40 -5.03
N ARG A 198 -9.26 -11.91 -6.02
CA ARG A 198 -9.19 -13.37 -6.26
C ARG A 198 -8.53 -14.13 -5.12
N ASN A 199 -7.69 -13.47 -4.32
CA ASN A 199 -6.86 -14.09 -3.31
C ASN A 199 -7.05 -13.48 -1.92
N PHE A 200 -8.15 -12.73 -1.68
CA PHE A 200 -8.32 -11.93 -0.48
C PHE A 200 -8.21 -12.73 0.82
N LYS A 201 -8.77 -13.95 0.85
CA LYS A 201 -8.67 -14.84 2.02
C LYS A 201 -7.23 -15.29 2.27
N TYR A 202 -6.52 -15.71 1.22
CA TYR A 202 -5.14 -16.18 1.33
C TYR A 202 -4.18 -15.05 1.72
N LEU A 203 -4.40 -13.86 1.17
CA LEU A 203 -3.60 -12.66 1.47
C LEU A 203 -4.01 -11.97 2.78
N GLY A 204 -5.06 -12.42 3.46
CA GLY A 204 -5.56 -11.78 4.68
C GLY A 204 -6.17 -10.39 4.45
N ILE A 205 -6.57 -10.10 3.21
CA ILE A 205 -7.21 -8.84 2.84
C ILE A 205 -8.64 -8.81 3.38
N LYS A 206 -9.01 -7.66 3.94
CA LYS A 206 -10.39 -7.29 4.26
C LYS A 206 -10.87 -6.22 3.30
N GLY A 207 -12.16 -6.19 3.05
CA GLY A 207 -12.77 -5.16 2.22
C GLY A 207 -14.10 -4.70 2.80
N GLY A 208 -14.56 -3.57 2.31
CA GLY A 208 -15.85 -3.01 2.65
C GLY A 208 -16.48 -2.28 1.48
N LEU A 209 -17.81 -2.31 1.46
CA LEU A 209 -18.63 -1.61 0.48
C LEU A 209 -19.68 -0.78 1.22
N ILE A 210 -20.04 0.38 0.67
CA ILE A 210 -21.23 1.10 1.11
C ILE A 210 -22.23 1.09 -0.03
N ARG A 211 -23.46 0.66 0.27
CA ARG A 211 -24.59 0.80 -0.64
C ARG A 211 -25.49 1.95 -0.18
N LEU A 212 -26.04 2.64 -1.17
CA LEU A 212 -27.11 3.62 -1.01
C LEU A 212 -28.26 3.23 -1.96
N ASP A 213 -29.44 3.00 -1.41
CA ASP A 213 -30.60 2.49 -2.16
C ASP A 213 -30.26 1.22 -2.99
N GLY A 214 -29.44 0.33 -2.44
CA GLY A 214 -29.01 -0.90 -3.06
C GLY A 214 -27.85 -0.77 -4.07
N LYS A 215 -27.41 0.45 -4.42
CA LYS A 215 -26.27 0.69 -5.34
C LYS A 215 -24.99 0.95 -4.57
N ILE A 216 -23.89 0.38 -5.00
CA ILE A 216 -22.57 0.67 -4.41
C ILE A 216 -22.20 2.12 -4.74
N ILE A 217 -21.78 2.84 -3.70
CA ILE A 217 -21.29 4.21 -3.77
C ILE A 217 -19.85 4.36 -3.25
N ALA A 218 -19.32 3.36 -2.58
CA ALA A 218 -17.95 3.37 -2.09
C ALA A 218 -17.44 1.96 -1.83
N ILE A 219 -16.14 1.77 -2.01
CA ILE A 219 -15.41 0.52 -1.77
C ILE A 219 -14.06 0.79 -1.10
N THR A 220 -13.55 -0.20 -0.36
CA THR A 220 -12.19 -0.18 0.18
C THR A 220 -11.64 -1.59 0.35
N LEU A 221 -10.31 -1.73 0.18
CA LEU A 221 -9.53 -2.94 0.50
C LEU A 221 -8.34 -2.55 1.38
N GLY A 222 -8.01 -3.41 2.33
CA GLY A 222 -6.81 -3.24 3.12
C GLY A 222 -6.36 -4.53 3.79
N SER A 223 -5.17 -4.52 4.37
CA SER A 223 -4.57 -5.63 5.09
C SER A 223 -3.79 -5.17 6.31
N GLN A 224 -3.50 -6.10 7.22
CA GLN A 224 -2.67 -5.84 8.39
C GLN A 224 -1.36 -6.64 8.29
N PRO A 225 -0.33 -6.11 7.61
CA PRO A 225 0.95 -6.80 7.49
C PRO A 225 1.82 -6.69 8.75
N PHE A 226 1.56 -5.71 9.62
CA PHE A 226 2.30 -5.44 10.85
C PHE A 226 1.37 -5.43 12.06
N ASP A 227 1.89 -5.78 13.24
CA ASP A 227 1.09 -5.84 14.47
C ASP A 227 0.46 -4.48 14.84
N ASP A 228 1.14 -3.39 14.52
CA ASP A 228 0.76 -2.03 14.91
C ASP A 228 0.18 -1.19 13.77
N MET A 229 0.13 -1.71 12.53
CA MET A 229 -0.29 -0.93 11.35
C MET A 229 -1.21 -1.71 10.42
N TYR A 230 -2.26 -1.04 9.99
CA TYR A 230 -3.15 -1.47 8.91
C TYR A 230 -2.89 -0.62 7.66
N ILE A 231 -2.84 -1.25 6.48
CA ILE A 231 -2.64 -0.55 5.20
C ILE A 231 -3.93 -0.58 4.39
N ILE A 232 -4.33 0.56 3.85
CA ILE A 232 -5.48 0.71 2.94
C ILE A 232 -4.94 0.79 1.51
N HIS A 233 -5.07 -0.30 0.78
CA HIS A 233 -4.57 -0.43 -0.59
C HIS A 233 -5.47 0.24 -1.63
N ILE A 234 -6.78 0.20 -1.42
CA ILE A 234 -7.76 0.75 -2.34
C ILE A 234 -8.88 1.43 -1.55
N GLU A 235 -9.21 2.64 -1.95
CA GLU A 235 -10.37 3.37 -1.43
C GLU A 235 -10.95 4.24 -2.54
N LYS A 236 -12.16 3.93 -2.98
CA LYS A 236 -12.90 4.66 -4.01
C LYS A 236 -14.31 4.98 -3.55
N ALA A 237 -14.82 6.12 -3.96
CA ALA A 237 -16.20 6.51 -3.68
C ALA A 237 -16.74 7.47 -4.74
N ASP A 238 -18.06 7.56 -4.84
CA ASP A 238 -18.72 8.47 -5.76
C ASP A 238 -18.58 9.92 -5.30
N TYR A 239 -18.05 10.77 -6.15
CA TYR A 239 -17.90 12.20 -5.88
C TYR A 239 -19.24 12.93 -5.77
N ASP A 240 -20.26 12.43 -6.50
CA ASP A 240 -21.62 13.01 -6.52
C ASP A 240 -22.42 12.68 -5.25
N VAL A 241 -21.90 11.82 -4.38
CA VAL A 241 -22.51 11.50 -3.07
C VAL A 241 -21.69 12.14 -1.95
N PRO A 242 -22.05 13.32 -1.46
CA PRO A 242 -21.27 14.04 -0.45
C PRO A 242 -21.09 13.24 0.83
N GLY A 243 -19.86 13.01 1.23
CA GLY A 243 -19.53 12.27 2.46
C GLY A 243 -19.23 10.79 2.25
N SER A 244 -19.39 10.25 1.04
CA SER A 244 -19.13 8.83 0.72
C SER A 244 -17.71 8.39 1.07
N TYR A 245 -16.67 9.16 0.70
CA TYR A 245 -15.27 8.89 1.07
C TYR A 245 -15.05 8.89 2.58
N GLN A 246 -15.63 9.85 3.30
CA GLN A 246 -15.49 9.91 4.76
C GLN A 246 -16.21 8.74 5.43
N MET A 247 -17.35 8.34 4.89
CA MET A 247 -18.11 7.20 5.37
C MET A 247 -17.34 5.89 5.20
N ILE A 248 -16.86 5.58 3.99
CA ILE A 248 -16.15 4.31 3.77
C ILE A 248 -14.88 4.24 4.62
N ASN A 249 -14.09 5.32 4.69
CA ASN A 249 -12.89 5.40 5.49
C ASN A 249 -13.17 5.13 6.97
N GLN A 250 -14.13 5.86 7.57
CA GLN A 250 -14.46 5.68 8.99
C GLN A 250 -15.08 4.30 9.26
N GLN A 251 -16.04 3.87 8.44
CA GLN A 251 -16.75 2.61 8.65
C GLN A 251 -15.80 1.41 8.57
N PHE A 252 -14.85 1.44 7.65
CA PHE A 252 -13.82 0.41 7.53
C PHE A 252 -12.86 0.44 8.73
N ALA A 253 -12.35 1.62 9.08
CA ALA A 253 -11.44 1.78 10.22
C ALA A 253 -12.07 1.32 11.55
N MET A 254 -13.34 1.65 11.78
CA MET A 254 -14.09 1.23 12.96
C MET A 254 -14.23 -0.30 13.09
N ARG A 255 -14.26 -1.03 11.99
CA ARG A 255 -14.46 -2.48 11.99
C ARG A 255 -13.15 -3.26 11.99
N ASN A 256 -12.12 -2.75 11.32
CA ASN A 256 -10.90 -3.52 11.01
C ASN A 256 -9.65 -2.98 11.71
N CYS A 257 -9.61 -1.72 12.15
CA CYS A 257 -8.38 -1.08 12.62
C CYS A 257 -8.37 -0.77 14.13
N GLN A 258 -9.22 -1.40 14.93
CA GLN A 258 -9.31 -1.10 16.38
C GLN A 258 -8.10 -1.56 17.19
N ASN A 259 -7.41 -2.58 16.71
CA ASN A 259 -6.30 -3.23 17.40
C ASN A 259 -4.92 -2.78 16.92
N VAL A 260 -4.86 -1.84 15.99
CA VAL A 260 -3.62 -1.26 15.49
C VAL A 260 -3.45 0.18 15.97
N LYS A 261 -2.21 0.63 15.99
CA LYS A 261 -1.86 2.02 16.36
C LYS A 261 -1.97 2.96 15.16
N TYR A 262 -1.62 2.47 13.99
CA TYR A 262 -1.51 3.26 12.78
C TYR A 262 -2.38 2.72 11.65
N ILE A 263 -2.85 3.64 10.81
CA ILE A 263 -3.43 3.33 9.50
C ILE A 263 -2.59 4.05 8.45
N ASP A 264 -2.05 3.28 7.54
CA ASP A 264 -1.39 3.76 6.34
C ASP A 264 -2.40 3.85 5.20
N ARG A 265 -2.40 4.96 4.48
CA ARG A 265 -3.24 5.15 3.29
C ARG A 265 -2.40 5.38 2.04
N GLU A 266 -1.18 4.87 2.06
CA GLU A 266 -0.21 4.93 0.98
C GLU A 266 0.09 6.37 0.50
N GLU A 267 0.77 6.52 -0.61
CA GLU A 267 1.27 7.76 -1.16
C GLU A 267 0.21 8.56 -1.97
N ASP A 268 0.53 9.79 -2.36
CA ASP A 268 -0.33 10.64 -3.20
C ASP A 268 0.08 10.68 -4.68
N LEU A 269 1.20 10.06 -5.04
CA LEU A 269 1.72 9.97 -6.42
C LEU A 269 1.84 11.33 -7.15
N GLY A 270 1.98 12.43 -6.41
CA GLY A 270 2.00 13.79 -6.97
C GLY A 270 0.64 14.32 -7.42
N ILE A 271 -0.47 13.58 -7.19
CA ILE A 271 -1.82 14.00 -7.57
C ILE A 271 -2.34 15.02 -6.54
N GLU A 272 -2.50 16.28 -6.96
CA GLU A 272 -2.85 17.39 -6.06
C GLU A 272 -4.14 17.16 -5.28
N GLY A 273 -5.18 16.65 -5.93
CA GLY A 273 -6.47 16.34 -5.29
C GLY A 273 -6.34 15.27 -4.22
N LEU A 274 -5.58 14.21 -4.48
CA LEU A 274 -5.30 13.13 -3.54
C LEU A 274 -4.46 13.64 -2.37
N ARG A 275 -3.40 14.40 -2.64
CA ARG A 275 -2.57 15.07 -1.63
C ARG A 275 -3.39 15.93 -0.68
N LYS A 276 -4.23 16.81 -1.23
CA LYS A 276 -5.13 17.67 -0.44
C LYS A 276 -6.09 16.84 0.41
N SER A 277 -6.65 15.77 -0.15
CA SER A 277 -7.52 14.86 0.60
C SER A 277 -6.78 14.20 1.76
N LYS A 278 -5.61 13.61 1.53
CA LYS A 278 -4.81 12.92 2.55
C LYS A 278 -4.31 13.88 3.64
N LEU A 279 -3.79 15.06 3.32
CA LEU A 279 -3.37 16.09 4.28
C LEU A 279 -4.51 16.66 5.13
N SER A 280 -5.74 16.53 4.70
CA SER A 280 -6.92 17.05 5.43
C SER A 280 -7.41 16.17 6.59
N TYR A 281 -6.79 15.02 6.82
CA TYR A 281 -6.98 14.13 7.97
C TYR A 281 -5.95 14.29 9.08
#